data_cb3d40f529267537a092590c47a645ad
#
_entry.id   cb3d40f529267537a092590c47a645ad
#
_cell.length_a   1.000
_cell.length_b   1.000
_cell.length_c   1.000
_cell.angle_alpha   90.00
_cell.angle_beta   90.00
_cell.angle_gamma   90.00
#
_symmetry.space_group_name_H-M   'P 1'
#
loop_
_entity.id
_entity.type
_entity.pdbx_description
1 polymer ?
#
loop_
_entity_poly.entity_id
_entity_poly.type
_entity_poly.pdbx_seq_one_letter_code
_entity_poly.pdbx_strand_id
1 'polypeptide(L)'
;FENCDNPIIFKLLNSSLEKRHQRKQLLLPNFENTDTVAIFSDYGGESKDSKYYTYSFVFVDYGELGFFSEKMSFIRKKYGMDNPRKEISFKDAHYGQMFRCIDEYLSFTNNTINGLVFTLAVDKEIASITGASGKKELKQITEKLEGYSHGKWKPAMFEKSMRIIYTLTYFIKLLIPSGKKIFWMTDQDAIMANENKTEDTSKWLSNAINLCKNAPIYDVIGFSPKPYEEED
;
A
#
# COMPACT_ATOMS: atom_id res chain seq x y z
N PHE A 1 -10.83 -7.66 -15.72
CA PHE A 1 -11.76 -6.84 -14.89
C PHE A 1 -13.08 -6.51 -15.58
N GLU A 2 -13.47 -7.26 -16.64
CA GLU A 2 -14.60 -6.89 -17.53
C GLU A 2 -16.01 -7.11 -16.94
N ASN A 3 -16.17 -7.77 -15.80
CA ASN A 3 -17.49 -8.23 -15.34
C ASN A 3 -17.88 -7.82 -13.91
N CYS A 4 -17.35 -6.72 -13.41
CA CYS A 4 -17.78 -6.17 -12.12
C CYS A 4 -18.25 -4.73 -12.31
N ASP A 5 -19.19 -4.27 -11.49
CA ASP A 5 -19.43 -2.84 -11.25
C ASP A 5 -18.19 -2.26 -10.56
N ASN A 6 -17.11 -2.13 -11.31
CA ASN A 6 -15.80 -1.80 -10.80
C ASN A 6 -15.76 -0.36 -10.30
N PRO A 7 -15.22 -0.10 -9.10
CA PRO A 7 -14.95 1.24 -8.65
C PRO A 7 -14.21 2.06 -9.72
N ILE A 8 -14.53 3.34 -9.85
CA ILE A 8 -13.91 4.22 -10.86
C ILE A 8 -12.40 4.19 -10.84
N ILE A 9 -11.83 4.02 -9.65
CA ILE A 9 -10.37 3.91 -9.45
C ILE A 9 -9.77 2.72 -10.23
N PHE A 10 -10.47 1.59 -10.34
CA PHE A 10 -9.97 0.42 -11.11
C PHE A 10 -9.83 0.75 -12.59
N LYS A 11 -10.79 1.48 -13.15
CA LYS A 11 -10.75 1.94 -14.55
C LYS A 11 -9.58 2.91 -14.78
N LEU A 12 -9.35 3.82 -13.84
CA LEU A 12 -8.26 4.79 -13.92
C LEU A 12 -6.88 4.10 -13.82
N LEU A 13 -6.72 3.17 -12.88
CA LEU A 13 -5.49 2.39 -12.73
C LEU A 13 -5.22 1.54 -13.97
N ASN A 14 -6.23 0.83 -14.46
CA ASN A 14 -6.10 0.00 -15.66
C ASN A 14 -5.66 0.85 -16.87
N SER A 15 -6.35 1.95 -17.15
CA SER A 15 -5.97 2.86 -18.24
C SER A 15 -4.55 3.41 -18.10
N SER A 16 -4.11 3.72 -16.88
CA SER A 16 -2.74 4.18 -16.64
C SER A 16 -1.69 3.10 -16.90
N LEU A 17 -1.95 1.86 -16.44
CA LEU A 17 -1.04 0.73 -16.65
C LEU A 17 -0.98 0.31 -18.11
N GLU A 18 -2.11 0.27 -18.81
CA GLU A 18 -2.18 -0.01 -20.25
C GLU A 18 -1.33 0.95 -21.07
N LYS A 19 -1.42 2.27 -20.79
CA LYS A 19 -0.59 3.27 -21.45
C LYS A 19 0.91 3.03 -21.23
N ARG A 20 1.30 2.64 -20.02
CA ARG A 20 2.70 2.30 -19.70
C ARG A 20 3.14 1.01 -20.39
N HIS A 21 2.27 0.02 -20.43
CA HIS A 21 2.53 -1.25 -21.12
C HIS A 21 2.75 -1.04 -22.61
N GLN A 22 1.87 -0.28 -23.28
CA GLN A 22 2.01 0.08 -24.70
C GLN A 22 3.33 0.81 -25.00
N ARG A 23 3.83 1.60 -24.05
CA ARG A 23 5.13 2.30 -24.15
C ARG A 23 6.32 1.43 -23.75
N LYS A 24 6.11 0.15 -23.41
CA LYS A 24 7.14 -0.76 -22.89
C LYS A 24 7.86 -0.23 -21.63
N GLN A 25 7.13 0.51 -20.80
CA GLN A 25 7.61 1.15 -19.56
C GLN A 25 7.06 0.45 -18.29
N LEU A 26 6.37 -0.67 -18.45
CA LEU A 26 5.80 -1.43 -17.35
C LEU A 26 6.52 -2.77 -17.24
N LEU A 27 7.19 -2.97 -16.12
CA LEU A 27 7.72 -4.26 -15.70
C LEU A 27 6.98 -4.66 -14.42
N LEU A 28 6.28 -5.79 -14.48
CA LEU A 28 5.57 -6.33 -13.32
C LEU A 28 6.36 -7.52 -12.75
N PRO A 29 6.38 -7.70 -11.41
CA PRO A 29 6.97 -8.87 -10.79
C PRO A 29 6.17 -10.13 -11.14
N ASN A 30 6.84 -11.29 -11.09
CA ASN A 30 6.18 -12.57 -11.20
C ASN A 30 6.18 -13.26 -9.83
N PHE A 31 4.99 -13.47 -9.25
CA PHE A 31 4.79 -14.14 -7.98
C PHE A 31 4.28 -15.58 -8.11
N GLU A 32 4.38 -16.22 -9.29
CA GLU A 32 3.91 -17.60 -9.46
C GLU A 32 4.61 -18.60 -8.56
N ASN A 33 5.92 -18.42 -8.35
CA ASN A 33 6.74 -19.29 -7.50
C ASN A 33 6.88 -18.81 -6.06
N THR A 34 6.19 -17.73 -5.69
CA THR A 34 6.21 -17.14 -4.35
C THR A 34 5.13 -17.80 -3.47
N ASP A 35 5.46 -18.24 -2.26
CA ASP A 35 4.48 -18.76 -1.31
C ASP A 35 3.69 -17.65 -0.62
N THR A 36 4.39 -16.62 -0.19
CA THR A 36 3.83 -15.49 0.54
C THR A 36 4.29 -14.18 -0.08
N VAL A 37 3.34 -13.32 -0.45
CA VAL A 37 3.63 -11.95 -0.87
C VAL A 37 3.45 -11.01 0.31
N ALA A 38 4.51 -10.30 0.67
CA ALA A 38 4.43 -9.22 1.65
C ALA A 38 4.10 -7.91 0.94
N ILE A 39 3.24 -7.12 1.57
CA ILE A 39 2.85 -5.80 1.10
C ILE A 39 3.11 -4.81 2.23
N PHE A 40 3.90 -3.79 1.94
CA PHE A 40 4.14 -2.70 2.87
C PHE A 40 3.48 -1.45 2.32
N SER A 41 2.85 -0.66 3.19
CA SER A 41 2.21 0.59 2.77
C SER A 41 2.50 1.74 3.71
N ASP A 42 2.64 2.92 3.12
CA ASP A 42 2.91 4.19 3.79
C ASP A 42 2.08 5.31 3.15
N TYR A 43 1.65 6.27 3.95
CA TYR A 43 0.71 7.30 3.54
C TYR A 43 1.22 8.68 3.91
N GLY A 44 1.08 9.62 2.97
CA GLY A 44 1.59 10.96 3.15
C GLY A 44 0.72 12.04 2.51
N GLY A 45 1.25 13.25 2.56
CA GLY A 45 0.58 14.41 1.96
C GLY A 45 -0.50 15.04 2.83
N GLU A 46 -0.57 14.75 4.12
CA GLU A 46 -1.59 15.31 5.02
C GLU A 46 -1.33 16.77 5.40
N SER A 47 -0.09 17.25 5.27
CA SER A 47 0.25 18.66 5.48
C SER A 47 -0.63 19.59 4.63
N LYS A 48 -1.00 20.73 5.17
CA LYS A 48 -1.81 21.75 4.44
C LYS A 48 -1.13 22.25 3.18
N ASP A 49 0.19 22.28 3.17
CA ASP A 49 1.00 22.77 2.04
C ASP A 49 1.16 21.74 0.92
N SER A 50 0.82 20.48 1.18
CA SER A 50 0.83 19.44 0.15
C SER A 50 -0.39 19.57 -0.76
N LYS A 51 -0.16 19.54 -2.07
CA LYS A 51 -1.23 19.51 -3.08
C LYS A 51 -1.87 18.12 -3.21
N TYR A 52 -1.13 17.06 -2.91
CA TYR A 52 -1.55 15.68 -3.12
C TYR A 52 -1.55 14.90 -1.81
N TYR A 53 -2.50 13.97 -1.68
CA TYR A 53 -2.34 12.80 -0.83
C TYR A 53 -1.54 11.75 -1.58
N THR A 54 -0.65 11.05 -0.88
CA THR A 54 0.13 9.96 -1.44
C THR A 54 -0.13 8.65 -0.69
N TYR A 55 -0.28 7.58 -1.46
CA TYR A 55 -0.47 6.23 -0.96
C TYR A 55 0.54 5.34 -1.65
N SER A 56 1.55 4.90 -0.91
CA SER A 56 2.66 4.10 -1.43
C SER A 56 2.51 2.65 -0.99
N PHE A 57 2.79 1.74 -1.90
CA PHE A 57 2.74 0.31 -1.67
C PHE A 57 3.98 -0.35 -2.23
N VAL A 58 4.52 -1.31 -1.49
CA VAL A 58 5.63 -2.17 -1.92
C VAL A 58 5.15 -3.61 -1.85
N PHE A 59 5.12 -4.31 -2.97
CA PHE A 59 4.80 -5.72 -3.08
C PHE A 59 6.09 -6.49 -3.28
N VAL A 60 6.37 -7.49 -2.45
CA VAL A 60 7.62 -8.25 -2.51
C VAL A 60 7.40 -9.73 -2.18
N ASP A 61 8.28 -10.58 -2.70
CA ASP A 61 8.38 -11.96 -2.26
C ASP A 61 8.89 -11.99 -0.82
N TYR A 62 8.08 -12.52 0.10
CA TYR A 62 8.42 -12.59 1.52
C TYR A 62 9.63 -13.49 1.78
N GLY A 63 9.82 -14.54 0.97
CA GLY A 63 10.96 -15.45 1.07
C GLY A 63 12.31 -14.80 0.81
N GLU A 64 12.34 -13.73 0.02
CA GLU A 64 13.56 -12.99 -0.32
C GLU A 64 13.97 -11.94 0.73
N LEU A 65 13.08 -11.58 1.66
CA LEU A 65 13.34 -10.53 2.65
C LEU A 65 14.48 -10.87 3.61
N GLY A 66 14.70 -12.15 3.92
CA GLY A 66 15.82 -12.58 4.78
C GLY A 66 17.16 -12.23 4.16
N PHE A 67 17.37 -12.59 2.91
CA PHE A 67 18.59 -12.26 2.17
C PHE A 67 18.75 -10.74 1.99
N PHE A 68 17.68 -10.04 1.65
CA PHE A 68 17.68 -8.59 1.54
C PHE A 68 18.11 -7.93 2.85
N SER A 69 17.55 -8.37 3.98
CA SER A 69 17.85 -7.83 5.31
C SER A 69 19.31 -8.01 5.70
N GLU A 70 19.88 -9.20 5.43
CA GLU A 70 21.29 -9.49 5.69
C GLU A 70 22.22 -8.55 4.90
N LYS A 71 21.99 -8.42 3.60
CA LYS A 71 22.79 -7.53 2.73
C LYS A 71 22.59 -6.07 3.06
N MET A 72 21.36 -5.68 3.41
CA MET A 72 21.07 -4.32 3.86
C MET A 72 21.81 -3.97 5.14
N SER A 73 21.91 -4.90 6.09
CA SER A 73 22.70 -4.71 7.32
C SER A 73 24.18 -4.44 6.98
N PHE A 74 24.72 -5.13 5.99
CA PHE A 74 26.10 -4.89 5.52
C PHE A 74 26.26 -3.48 4.92
N ILE A 75 25.34 -3.05 4.06
CA ILE A 75 25.35 -1.69 3.48
C ILE A 75 25.25 -0.65 4.59
N ARG A 76 24.32 -0.81 5.53
CA ARG A 76 24.16 0.11 6.66
C ARG A 76 25.46 0.23 7.46
N LYS A 77 26.08 -0.88 7.82
CA LYS A 77 27.36 -0.91 8.54
C LYS A 77 28.48 -0.21 7.77
N LYS A 78 28.60 -0.47 6.47
CA LYS A 78 29.58 0.15 5.57
C LYS A 78 29.53 1.68 5.62
N TYR A 79 28.34 2.25 5.75
CA TYR A 79 28.11 3.70 5.76
C TYR A 79 27.93 4.29 7.17
N GLY A 80 28.17 3.49 8.23
CA GLY A 80 28.05 3.95 9.63
C GLY A 80 26.61 4.18 10.07
N MET A 81 25.67 3.47 9.51
CA MET A 81 24.25 3.46 9.90
C MET A 81 23.92 2.19 10.67
N ASP A 82 24.71 1.91 11.72
CA ASP A 82 24.68 0.62 12.44
C ASP A 82 23.39 0.40 13.26
N ASN A 83 22.68 1.47 13.62
CA ASN A 83 21.40 1.30 14.33
C ASN A 83 20.36 0.69 13.39
N PRO A 84 19.96 -0.59 13.58
CA PRO A 84 19.00 -1.28 12.70
C PRO A 84 17.58 -0.68 12.80
N ARG A 85 17.29 0.04 13.90
CA ARG A 85 15.98 0.67 14.13
C ARG A 85 15.90 2.06 13.50
N LYS A 86 17.04 2.69 13.16
CA LYS A 86 17.03 4.01 12.52
C LYS A 86 16.44 3.90 11.12
N GLU A 87 15.36 4.59 10.88
CA GLU A 87 14.71 4.65 9.58
C GLU A 87 15.65 5.23 8.52
N ILE A 88 15.60 4.67 7.30
CA ILE A 88 16.22 5.25 6.11
C ILE A 88 15.19 6.19 5.49
N SER A 89 15.36 7.49 5.72
CA SER A 89 14.42 8.49 5.24
C SER A 89 14.98 9.28 4.07
N PHE A 90 14.16 9.47 3.03
CA PHE A 90 14.55 10.27 1.86
C PHE A 90 14.86 11.73 2.21
N LYS A 91 14.24 12.30 3.26
CA LYS A 91 14.56 13.65 3.73
C LYS A 91 16.03 13.79 4.15
N ASP A 92 16.67 12.70 4.55
CA ASP A 92 18.09 12.67 4.94
C ASP A 92 19.03 12.36 3.77
N ALA A 93 18.48 12.10 2.57
CA ALA A 93 19.25 11.74 1.38
C ALA A 93 20.09 12.90 0.78
N HIS A 94 19.93 14.11 1.29
CA HIS A 94 20.64 15.28 0.78
C HIS A 94 22.00 15.53 1.48
N TYR A 95 22.30 14.83 2.59
CA TYR A 95 23.52 14.99 3.34
C TYR A 95 23.90 13.75 4.16
N GLY A 96 25.11 13.77 4.69
CA GLY A 96 25.58 12.76 5.65
C GLY A 96 25.72 11.34 5.11
N GLN A 97 25.40 10.39 5.96
CA GLN A 97 25.57 8.95 5.68
C GLN A 97 24.59 8.46 4.60
N MET A 98 23.34 8.93 4.65
CA MET A 98 22.31 8.55 3.72
C MET A 98 22.64 9.03 2.31
N PHE A 99 23.12 10.26 2.12
CA PHE A 99 23.58 10.77 0.84
C PHE A 99 24.65 9.89 0.21
N ARG A 100 25.59 9.40 1.02
CA ARG A 100 26.68 8.55 0.52
C ARG A 100 26.25 7.14 0.14
N CYS A 101 25.17 6.63 0.77
CA CYS A 101 24.73 5.25 0.55
C CYS A 101 23.59 5.12 -0.44
N ILE A 102 22.88 6.22 -0.79
CA ILE A 102 21.60 6.14 -1.50
C ILE A 102 21.67 5.41 -2.82
N ASP A 103 22.73 5.63 -3.59
CA ASP A 103 22.90 4.99 -4.90
C ASP A 103 23.10 3.47 -4.77
N GLU A 104 23.95 3.05 -3.82
CA GLU A 104 24.17 1.62 -3.56
C GLU A 104 22.91 0.97 -2.99
N TYR A 105 22.22 1.66 -2.09
CA TYR A 105 20.95 1.22 -1.52
C TYR A 105 19.89 0.99 -2.61
N LEU A 106 19.66 2.00 -3.45
CA LEU A 106 18.65 1.92 -4.51
C LEU A 106 19.02 0.88 -5.58
N SER A 107 20.31 0.83 -5.98
CA SER A 107 20.80 -0.16 -6.93
C SER A 107 20.64 -1.59 -6.39
N PHE A 108 21.02 -1.81 -5.12
CA PHE A 108 20.86 -3.11 -4.49
C PHE A 108 19.39 -3.52 -4.40
N THR A 109 18.53 -2.62 -3.92
CA THR A 109 17.08 -2.87 -3.81
C THR A 109 16.48 -3.23 -5.17
N ASN A 110 16.78 -2.44 -6.20
CA ASN A 110 16.23 -2.64 -7.55
C ASN A 110 16.69 -3.96 -8.21
N ASN A 111 17.89 -4.43 -7.89
CA ASN A 111 18.44 -5.63 -8.52
C ASN A 111 18.22 -6.92 -7.71
N THR A 112 17.75 -6.81 -6.46
CA THR A 112 17.65 -7.97 -5.56
C THR A 112 16.21 -8.35 -5.27
N ILE A 113 15.31 -7.38 -5.21
CA ILE A 113 13.92 -7.63 -4.81
C ILE A 113 13.04 -7.93 -6.03
N ASN A 114 12.44 -9.14 -6.06
CA ASN A 114 11.32 -9.41 -6.94
C ASN A 114 10.08 -8.71 -6.37
N GLY A 115 9.73 -7.56 -6.92
CA GLY A 115 8.67 -6.74 -6.34
C GLY A 115 8.23 -5.56 -7.21
N LEU A 116 7.27 -4.83 -6.70
CA LEU A 116 6.73 -3.61 -7.30
C LEU A 116 6.61 -2.52 -6.24
N VAL A 117 7.12 -1.34 -6.54
CA VAL A 117 6.81 -0.11 -5.82
C VAL A 117 5.78 0.68 -6.61
N PHE A 118 4.68 1.02 -5.99
CA PHE A 118 3.61 1.81 -6.60
C PHE A 118 3.20 2.95 -5.66
N THR A 119 3.05 4.15 -6.20
CA THR A 119 2.53 5.30 -5.45
C THR A 119 1.37 5.93 -6.21
N LEU A 120 0.21 6.01 -5.54
CA LEU A 120 -0.95 6.75 -6.00
C LEU A 120 -0.90 8.16 -5.42
N ALA A 121 -0.82 9.18 -6.27
CA ALA A 121 -0.97 10.58 -5.89
C ALA A 121 -2.38 11.06 -6.26
N VAL A 122 -3.13 11.52 -5.27
CA VAL A 122 -4.51 12.02 -5.44
C VAL A 122 -4.56 13.50 -5.11
N ASP A 123 -4.98 14.33 -6.07
CA ASP A 123 -5.16 15.75 -5.85
C ASP A 123 -6.19 15.98 -4.73
N LYS A 124 -5.90 16.88 -3.80
CA LYS A 124 -6.77 17.20 -2.66
C LYS A 124 -8.10 17.86 -3.05
N GLU A 125 -8.18 18.39 -4.27
CA GLU A 125 -9.44 18.90 -4.83
C GLU A 125 -10.42 17.77 -5.19
N ILE A 126 -9.93 16.53 -5.37
CA ILE A 126 -10.77 15.36 -5.61
C ILE A 126 -11.44 14.94 -4.31
N ALA A 127 -12.72 15.25 -4.18
CA ALA A 127 -13.49 14.98 -2.97
C ALA A 127 -13.62 13.48 -2.68
N SER A 128 -13.84 12.65 -3.71
CA SER A 128 -14.01 11.20 -3.58
C SER A 128 -13.58 10.46 -4.85
N ILE A 129 -13.00 9.27 -4.67
CA ILE A 129 -12.76 8.28 -5.72
C ILE A 129 -13.70 7.07 -5.60
N THR A 130 -14.58 7.08 -4.59
CA THR A 130 -15.53 6.00 -4.32
C THR A 130 -16.86 6.19 -5.04
N GLY A 131 -17.01 7.28 -5.79
CA GLY A 131 -18.22 7.61 -6.54
C GLY A 131 -19.14 8.62 -5.86
N ALA A 132 -18.83 9.07 -4.64
CA ALA A 132 -19.56 10.17 -4.02
C ALA A 132 -19.36 11.46 -4.82
N SER A 133 -20.45 12.15 -5.17
CA SER A 133 -20.41 13.39 -5.96
C SER A 133 -19.86 14.59 -5.18
N GLY A 134 -19.63 14.44 -3.88
CA GLY A 134 -19.08 15.48 -3.02
C GLY A 134 -19.13 15.16 -1.53
N LYS A 135 -18.68 16.11 -0.72
CA LYS A 135 -18.57 15.96 0.74
C LYS A 135 -19.90 15.60 1.43
N LYS A 136 -21.04 16.11 0.93
CA LYS A 136 -22.37 15.84 1.50
C LYS A 136 -22.76 14.38 1.34
N GLU A 137 -22.58 13.84 0.13
CA GLU A 137 -22.89 12.44 -0.16
C GLU A 137 -21.94 11.49 0.57
N LEU A 138 -20.64 11.82 0.61
CA LEU A 138 -19.65 11.08 1.39
C LEU A 138 -20.03 11.00 2.88
N LYS A 139 -20.54 12.10 3.45
CA LYS A 139 -21.05 12.13 4.83
C LYS A 139 -22.24 11.19 4.99
N GLN A 140 -23.21 11.21 4.08
CA GLN A 140 -24.38 10.33 4.12
C GLN A 140 -23.98 8.84 4.02
N ILE A 141 -23.02 8.50 3.17
CA ILE A 141 -22.48 7.14 3.06
C ILE A 141 -21.87 6.72 4.39
N THR A 142 -21.06 7.60 4.99
CA THR A 142 -20.37 7.30 6.27
C THR A 142 -21.38 7.13 7.41
N GLU A 143 -22.42 7.96 7.48
CA GLU A 143 -23.51 7.84 8.48
C GLU A 143 -24.26 6.51 8.34
N LYS A 144 -24.50 6.04 7.11
CA LYS A 144 -25.09 4.71 6.87
C LYS A 144 -24.21 3.55 7.33
N LEU A 145 -22.88 3.72 7.33
CA LEU A 145 -21.95 2.70 7.79
C LEU A 145 -21.91 2.56 9.31
N GLU A 146 -22.34 3.57 10.08
CA GLU A 146 -22.32 3.52 11.55
C GLU A 146 -23.08 2.31 12.13
N GLY A 147 -24.09 1.78 11.40
CA GLY A 147 -24.80 0.57 11.79
C GLY A 147 -24.10 -0.76 11.42
N TYR A 148 -23.04 -0.72 10.63
CA TYR A 148 -22.35 -1.90 10.07
C TYR A 148 -20.84 -1.94 10.37
N SER A 149 -20.30 -0.86 10.93
CA SER A 149 -18.89 -0.75 11.32
C SER A 149 -18.75 -0.80 12.84
N HIS A 150 -17.61 -1.32 13.31
CA HIS A 150 -17.26 -1.35 14.72
C HIS A 150 -16.58 -0.06 15.17
N GLY A 151 -15.87 0.59 14.24
CA GLY A 151 -15.16 1.84 14.48
C GLY A 151 -15.98 3.09 14.12
N LYS A 152 -15.64 4.23 14.74
CA LYS A 152 -16.20 5.53 14.36
C LYS A 152 -15.42 6.10 13.18
N TRP A 153 -16.08 6.31 12.06
CA TRP A 153 -15.46 6.76 10.81
C TRP A 153 -15.90 8.19 10.47
N LYS A 154 -14.94 9.11 10.44
CA LYS A 154 -15.17 10.42 9.83
C LYS A 154 -15.14 10.29 8.30
N PRO A 155 -15.92 11.10 7.55
CA PRO A 155 -15.98 11.00 6.08
C PRO A 155 -14.61 10.99 5.38
N ALA A 156 -13.69 11.87 5.79
CA ALA A 156 -12.35 11.93 5.20
C ALA A 156 -11.52 10.66 5.49
N MET A 157 -11.68 10.06 6.68
CA MET A 157 -10.99 8.83 7.05
C MET A 157 -11.54 7.62 6.30
N PHE A 158 -12.86 7.56 6.15
CA PHE A 158 -13.51 6.54 5.33
C PHE A 158 -13.03 6.62 3.87
N GLU A 159 -13.03 7.82 3.28
CA GLU A 159 -12.53 8.02 1.92
C GLU A 159 -11.05 7.60 1.80
N LYS A 160 -10.20 7.95 2.78
CA LYS A 160 -8.80 7.51 2.84
C LYS A 160 -8.72 5.97 2.83
N SER A 161 -9.50 5.31 3.69
CA SER A 161 -9.52 3.84 3.75
C SER A 161 -9.93 3.21 2.42
N MET A 162 -10.94 3.75 1.76
CA MET A 162 -11.41 3.24 0.47
C MET A 162 -10.36 3.42 -0.63
N ARG A 163 -9.65 4.55 -0.66
CA ARG A 163 -8.52 4.78 -1.59
C ARG A 163 -7.45 3.72 -1.42
N ILE A 164 -7.09 3.42 -0.18
CA ILE A 164 -6.08 2.40 0.16
C ILE A 164 -6.59 1.01 -0.24
N ILE A 165 -7.77 0.62 0.23
CA ILE A 165 -8.34 -0.71 0.03
C ILE A 165 -8.56 -1.01 -1.45
N TYR A 166 -9.14 -0.10 -2.22
CA TYR A 166 -9.36 -0.35 -3.65
C TYR A 166 -8.05 -0.39 -4.44
N THR A 167 -7.09 0.49 -4.12
CA THR A 167 -5.76 0.43 -4.76
C THR A 167 -5.08 -0.88 -4.46
N LEU A 168 -5.07 -1.27 -3.18
CA LEU A 168 -4.48 -2.53 -2.73
C LEU A 168 -5.16 -3.73 -3.41
N THR A 169 -6.49 -3.77 -3.39
CA THR A 169 -7.28 -4.83 -4.04
C THR A 169 -6.97 -4.95 -5.53
N TYR A 170 -6.85 -3.82 -6.23
CA TYR A 170 -6.51 -3.82 -7.65
C TYR A 170 -5.16 -4.50 -7.90
N PHE A 171 -4.12 -4.14 -7.16
CA PHE A 171 -2.80 -4.72 -7.33
C PHE A 171 -2.69 -6.16 -6.81
N ILE A 172 -3.38 -6.51 -5.73
CA ILE A 172 -3.48 -7.90 -5.28
C ILE A 172 -4.01 -8.78 -6.42
N LYS A 173 -5.12 -8.39 -7.03
CA LYS A 173 -5.74 -9.16 -8.13
C LYS A 173 -4.89 -9.18 -9.40
N LEU A 174 -4.15 -8.12 -9.67
CA LEU A 174 -3.28 -8.03 -10.84
C LEU A 174 -2.03 -8.90 -10.72
N LEU A 175 -1.43 -8.94 -9.51
CA LEU A 175 -0.07 -9.44 -9.31
C LEU A 175 -0.02 -10.81 -8.64
N ILE A 176 -0.98 -11.13 -7.75
CA ILE A 176 -0.86 -12.28 -6.86
C ILE A 176 -1.77 -13.40 -7.36
N PRO A 177 -1.21 -14.56 -7.76
CA PRO A 177 -1.98 -15.72 -8.17
C PRO A 177 -2.87 -16.26 -7.04
N SER A 178 -3.91 -17.03 -7.42
CA SER A 178 -4.74 -17.78 -6.45
C SER A 178 -3.91 -18.80 -5.66
N GLY A 179 -4.30 -19.09 -4.43
CA GLY A 179 -3.62 -20.06 -3.56
C GLY A 179 -2.38 -19.51 -2.86
N LYS A 180 -2.15 -18.22 -2.90
CA LYS A 180 -1.00 -17.59 -2.22
C LYS A 180 -1.40 -17.04 -0.86
N LYS A 181 -0.40 -16.86 0.01
CA LYS A 181 -0.53 -16.13 1.27
C LYS A 181 -0.19 -14.67 1.05
N ILE A 182 -0.95 -13.78 1.68
CA ILE A 182 -0.73 -12.35 1.63
C ILE A 182 -0.50 -11.85 3.05
N PHE A 183 0.56 -11.10 3.25
CA PHE A 183 0.83 -10.41 4.50
C PHE A 183 0.93 -8.91 4.25
N TRP A 184 -0.02 -8.14 4.76
CA TRP A 184 -0.04 -6.69 4.64
C TRP A 184 0.39 -6.01 5.93
N MET A 185 1.50 -5.27 5.87
CA MET A 185 1.98 -4.39 6.93
C MET A 185 1.71 -2.94 6.52
N THR A 186 0.96 -2.24 7.33
CA THR A 186 0.57 -0.85 7.07
C THR A 186 1.06 0.08 8.16
N ASP A 187 1.18 1.36 7.81
CA ASP A 187 1.46 2.39 8.79
C ASP A 187 0.34 2.46 9.85
N GLN A 188 0.72 2.69 11.09
CA GLN A 188 -0.22 2.78 12.21
C GLN A 188 -0.84 4.18 12.24
N ASP A 189 -1.73 4.39 11.30
CA ASP A 189 -2.40 5.66 11.12
C ASP A 189 -3.93 5.58 11.44
N ALA A 190 -4.64 6.61 11.07
CA ALA A 190 -6.07 6.77 11.34
C ALA A 190 -6.96 5.59 10.88
N ILE A 191 -6.53 4.79 9.89
CA ILE A 191 -7.29 3.64 9.39
C ILE A 191 -7.14 2.38 10.24
N MET A 192 -6.05 2.31 11.03
CA MET A 192 -5.73 1.20 11.95
C MET A 192 -5.47 1.71 13.38
N ALA A 193 -6.08 2.82 13.77
CA ALA A 193 -5.82 3.49 15.05
C ALA A 193 -6.27 2.70 16.30
N ASN A 194 -7.09 1.68 16.14
CA ASN A 194 -7.55 0.78 17.21
C ASN A 194 -8.12 -0.52 16.61
N GLU A 195 -8.39 -1.50 17.48
CA GLU A 195 -8.89 -2.83 17.10
C GLU A 195 -10.14 -2.76 16.23
N ASN A 196 -11.14 -1.94 16.59
CA ASN A 196 -12.38 -1.81 15.83
C ASN A 196 -12.14 -1.35 14.38
N LYS A 197 -11.27 -0.36 14.20
CA LYS A 197 -10.91 0.11 12.85
C LYS A 197 -10.08 -0.90 12.08
N THR A 198 -9.20 -1.60 12.76
CA THR A 198 -8.43 -2.70 12.17
C THR A 198 -9.36 -3.79 11.67
N GLU A 199 -10.37 -4.17 12.47
CA GLU A 199 -11.37 -5.15 12.09
C GLU A 199 -12.21 -4.68 10.88
N ASP A 200 -12.71 -3.45 10.89
CA ASP A 200 -13.45 -2.87 9.78
C ASP A 200 -12.61 -2.84 8.50
N THR A 201 -11.38 -2.34 8.58
CA THR A 201 -10.46 -2.25 7.43
C THR A 201 -10.18 -3.63 6.83
N SER A 202 -10.00 -4.64 7.67
CA SER A 202 -9.80 -6.04 7.27
C SER A 202 -11.01 -6.62 6.56
N LYS A 203 -12.21 -6.41 7.12
CA LYS A 203 -13.47 -6.84 6.50
C LYS A 203 -13.68 -6.16 5.15
N TRP A 204 -13.40 -4.86 5.06
CA TRP A 204 -13.55 -4.13 3.80
C TRP A 204 -12.57 -4.58 2.74
N LEU A 205 -11.31 -4.89 3.11
CA LEU A 205 -10.34 -5.45 2.18
C LEU A 205 -10.80 -6.82 1.68
N SER A 206 -11.20 -7.71 2.58
CA SER A 206 -11.71 -9.04 2.21
C SER A 206 -12.93 -8.95 1.29
N ASN A 207 -13.87 -8.07 1.61
CA ASN A 207 -15.04 -7.83 0.78
C ASN A 207 -14.65 -7.28 -0.60
N ALA A 208 -13.73 -6.32 -0.67
CA ALA A 208 -13.28 -5.73 -1.92
C ALA A 208 -12.58 -6.76 -2.82
N ILE A 209 -11.79 -7.68 -2.26
CA ILE A 209 -11.18 -8.78 -2.99
C ILE A 209 -12.25 -9.70 -3.58
N ASN A 210 -13.34 -9.94 -2.85
CA ASN A 210 -14.42 -10.86 -3.24
C ASN A 210 -15.53 -10.21 -4.09
N LEU A 211 -15.46 -8.92 -4.38
CA LEU A 211 -16.48 -8.19 -5.15
C LEU A 211 -16.70 -8.73 -6.56
N CYS A 212 -15.72 -9.38 -7.16
CA CYS A 212 -15.81 -9.86 -8.54
C CYS A 212 -16.10 -11.35 -8.60
N LYS A 213 -16.96 -11.77 -9.54
CA LYS A 213 -17.13 -13.19 -9.87
C LYS A 213 -15.77 -13.77 -10.27
N ASN A 214 -15.46 -14.99 -9.83
CA ASN A 214 -14.17 -15.65 -10.02
C ASN A 214 -12.99 -14.89 -9.36
N ALA A 215 -13.22 -14.26 -8.21
CA ALA A 215 -12.13 -13.68 -7.44
C ALA A 215 -11.09 -14.76 -7.08
N PRO A 216 -9.79 -14.45 -7.17
CA PRO A 216 -8.76 -15.35 -6.68
C PRO A 216 -9.03 -15.70 -5.21
N ILE A 217 -8.80 -16.94 -4.84
CA ILE A 217 -8.86 -17.40 -3.45
C ILE A 217 -7.45 -17.36 -2.91
N TYR A 218 -7.27 -16.75 -1.75
CA TYR A 218 -5.99 -16.70 -1.07
C TYR A 218 -6.03 -17.59 0.17
N ASP A 219 -4.95 -18.33 0.44
CA ASP A 219 -4.87 -19.27 1.56
C ASP A 219 -4.95 -18.54 2.90
N VAL A 220 -4.24 -17.43 3.01
CA VAL A 220 -4.23 -16.56 4.20
C VAL A 220 -4.10 -15.12 3.78
N ILE A 221 -4.88 -14.25 4.39
CA ILE A 221 -4.67 -12.80 4.32
C ILE A 221 -4.43 -12.33 5.76
N GLY A 222 -3.16 -12.09 6.07
CA GLY A 222 -2.74 -11.51 7.33
C GLY A 222 -2.44 -10.02 7.17
N PHE A 223 -2.66 -9.24 8.23
CA PHE A 223 -2.25 -7.84 8.25
C PHE A 223 -1.84 -7.45 9.67
N SER A 224 -0.95 -6.48 9.74
CA SER A 224 -0.47 -5.91 10.99
C SER A 224 -0.21 -4.42 10.82
N PRO A 225 -0.54 -3.59 11.79
CA PRO A 225 0.01 -2.24 11.84
C PRO A 225 1.53 -2.34 12.01
N LYS A 226 2.26 -1.37 11.44
CA LYS A 226 3.70 -1.21 11.68
C LYS A 226 3.91 -1.06 13.19
N PRO A 227 4.81 -1.83 13.83
CA PRO A 227 5.08 -1.64 15.26
C PRO A 227 5.52 -0.21 15.55
N TYR A 228 5.09 0.34 16.70
CA TYR A 228 5.63 1.61 17.17
C TYR A 228 7.15 1.46 17.34
N GLU A 229 7.90 2.42 16.83
CA GLU A 229 9.25 2.65 17.32
C GLU A 229 9.08 3.18 18.75
N GLU A 230 9.48 2.41 19.76
CA GLU A 230 9.63 2.94 21.11
C GLU A 230 10.65 4.06 21.00
N GLU A 231 10.23 5.31 21.24
CA GLU A 231 11.13 6.42 21.43
C GLU A 231 11.92 6.13 22.73
N ASP A 232 13.22 5.83 22.59
CA ASP A 232 14.18 5.73 23.69
C ASP A 232 14.50 7.12 24.26
#